data_110a4b6ec3b60312e34e60c10ca6e464
#
_entry.id   110a4b6ec3b60312e34e60c10ca6e464
#
_cell.length_a   1.000
_cell.length_b   1.000
_cell.length_c   1.000
_cell.angle_alpha   90.00
_cell.angle_beta   90.00
_cell.angle_gamma   90.00
#
_symmetry.space_group_name_H-M   'P 1'
#
loop_
_entity.id
_entity.type
_entity.pdbx_description
1 polymer ?
#
loop_
_entity_poly.entity_id
_entity_poly.type
_entity_poly.pdbx_seq_one_letter_code
_entity_poly.pdbx_strand_id
1 'polypeptide(L)'
;MAKVHAASDHETELVSLDSPDDPWVREFPLKLHALGPVSSSYGYSRNFSPWIAEHRKDYDAVVVSGLWQYSGFGVWRALRGTDTPYFVFPHGMLDPWFKRAYPLKHLKKWLYWPWADYRLLRDARAVLFTSEEERRAARESFWLYRCNEIVVAYGIAAPRDDGGAARQTVLDRFPELRGKRVFLFLSRIHEKKGCDLLLRAFAKVAASHDEIRLVLAGPDQTGWARELKTLADTLNISGKLLWTGMLSGDLKWGMLSLAETFILPSHQENFGIAVAEALACGTPVLISNKVNIWREVLADDAGLVDEDDEPGTARLLEKWLGLTAERRLAMRLNARGSFQSHFEVSRAAESLVGIIRDAAGKH
;
A
#
# COMPACT_ATOMS: atom_id res chain seq x y z
N MET A 1 -9.30 -7.14 -5.13
CA MET A 1 -10.77 -7.14 -4.88
C MET A 1 -11.56 -7.53 -6.13
N ALA A 2 -11.55 -6.80 -7.24
CA ALA A 2 -12.39 -7.09 -8.43
C ALA A 2 -12.37 -8.57 -8.90
N LYS A 3 -11.20 -9.20 -8.96
CA LYS A 3 -11.09 -10.65 -9.28
C LYS A 3 -11.76 -11.56 -8.25
N VAL A 4 -11.77 -11.17 -6.97
CA VAL A 4 -12.41 -11.93 -5.89
C VAL A 4 -13.93 -11.78 -5.99
N HIS A 5 -14.41 -10.57 -6.27
CA HIS A 5 -15.83 -10.34 -6.51
C HIS A 5 -16.35 -11.18 -7.67
N ALA A 6 -15.63 -11.18 -8.80
CA ALA A 6 -15.99 -11.99 -9.97
C ALA A 6 -16.01 -13.52 -9.69
N ALA A 7 -15.20 -13.99 -8.72
CA ALA A 7 -15.22 -15.38 -8.27
C ALA A 7 -16.35 -15.69 -7.27
N SER A 8 -17.07 -14.67 -6.79
CA SER A 8 -18.11 -14.74 -5.75
C SER A 8 -19.49 -14.32 -6.26
N ASP A 9 -19.80 -14.60 -7.53
CA ASP A 9 -21.07 -14.27 -8.22
C ASP A 9 -21.42 -12.76 -8.25
N HIS A 10 -20.42 -11.89 -8.16
CA HIS A 10 -20.56 -10.44 -8.32
C HIS A 10 -19.94 -9.99 -9.64
N GLU A 11 -20.75 -9.53 -10.57
CA GLU A 11 -20.24 -8.89 -11.77
C GLU A 11 -19.48 -7.60 -11.41
N THR A 12 -18.21 -7.54 -11.80
CA THR A 12 -17.36 -6.36 -11.60
C THR A 12 -16.73 -5.97 -12.92
N GLU A 13 -17.03 -4.77 -13.37
CA GLU A 13 -16.43 -4.18 -14.55
C GLU A 13 -15.54 -3.01 -14.15
N LEU A 14 -14.53 -2.74 -14.96
CA LEU A 14 -13.66 -1.60 -14.75
C LEU A 14 -13.84 -0.56 -15.85
N VAL A 15 -13.70 0.71 -15.46
CA VAL A 15 -13.63 1.83 -16.39
C VAL A 15 -12.30 2.50 -16.22
N SER A 16 -11.54 2.63 -17.29
CA SER A 16 -10.24 3.31 -17.27
C SER A 16 -10.16 4.42 -18.31
N LEU A 17 -9.12 5.25 -18.17
CA LEU A 17 -8.80 6.33 -19.11
C LEU A 17 -7.59 5.99 -19.98
N ASP A 18 -7.21 4.72 -19.98
CA ASP A 18 -6.16 4.18 -20.86
C ASP A 18 -6.66 4.09 -22.31
N SER A 19 -5.72 3.94 -23.24
CA SER A 19 -6.05 3.65 -24.63
C SER A 19 -6.59 2.23 -24.77
N PRO A 20 -7.68 2.01 -25.56
CA PRO A 20 -8.12 0.66 -25.89
C PRO A 20 -7.03 -0.21 -26.56
N ASP A 21 -6.03 0.43 -27.14
CA ASP A 21 -4.93 -0.23 -27.83
C ASP A 21 -3.76 -0.62 -26.93
N ASP A 22 -3.75 -0.17 -25.68
CA ASP A 22 -2.69 -0.50 -24.73
C ASP A 22 -2.65 -2.01 -24.43
N PRO A 23 -1.47 -2.66 -24.41
CA PRO A 23 -1.36 -4.11 -24.20
C PRO A 23 -2.01 -4.58 -22.91
N TRP A 24 -1.84 -3.85 -21.80
CA TRP A 24 -2.42 -4.22 -20.51
C TRP A 24 -3.95 -4.12 -20.47
N VAL A 25 -4.58 -3.30 -21.33
CA VAL A 25 -6.03 -3.21 -21.50
C VAL A 25 -6.56 -4.50 -22.13
N ARG A 26 -5.88 -4.97 -23.17
CA ARG A 26 -6.26 -6.19 -23.91
C ARG A 26 -6.05 -7.46 -23.09
N GLU A 27 -5.02 -7.48 -22.25
CA GLU A 27 -4.68 -8.61 -21.38
C GLU A 27 -5.42 -8.60 -20.04
N PHE A 28 -6.24 -7.57 -19.77
CA PHE A 28 -6.91 -7.45 -18.49
C PHE A 28 -7.96 -8.56 -18.32
N PRO A 29 -7.95 -9.30 -17.20
CA PRO A 29 -8.73 -10.52 -17.05
C PRO A 29 -10.22 -10.31 -16.74
N LEU A 30 -10.68 -9.06 -16.61
CA LEU A 30 -12.08 -8.70 -16.39
C LEU A 30 -12.52 -7.74 -17.49
N LYS A 31 -13.84 -7.55 -17.62
CA LYS A 31 -14.40 -6.58 -18.57
C LYS A 31 -13.93 -5.17 -18.22
N LEU A 32 -13.19 -4.55 -19.13
CA LEU A 32 -12.59 -3.24 -19.00
C LEU A 32 -13.05 -2.31 -20.11
N HIS A 33 -13.64 -1.18 -19.72
CA HIS A 33 -14.04 -0.12 -20.63
C HIS A 33 -12.97 0.97 -20.66
N ALA A 34 -12.13 0.95 -21.68
CA ALA A 34 -11.08 1.94 -21.88
C ALA A 34 -11.64 3.15 -22.63
N LEU A 35 -11.79 4.28 -21.94
CA LEU A 35 -12.41 5.52 -22.46
C LEU A 35 -11.37 6.61 -22.80
N GLY A 36 -10.09 6.23 -22.90
CA GLY A 36 -8.99 7.06 -23.36
C GLY A 36 -8.73 6.96 -24.87
N PRO A 37 -7.53 7.38 -25.32
CA PRO A 37 -6.43 7.87 -24.50
C PRO A 37 -6.66 9.30 -23.98
N VAL A 38 -5.98 9.63 -22.87
CA VAL A 38 -5.95 10.99 -22.31
C VAL A 38 -4.55 11.58 -22.38
N SER A 39 -4.45 12.88 -22.66
CA SER A 39 -3.18 13.57 -22.90
C SER A 39 -2.53 14.20 -21.67
N SER A 40 -3.19 14.17 -20.53
CA SER A 40 -2.70 14.83 -19.31
C SER A 40 -2.84 13.95 -18.07
N SER A 41 -2.03 14.22 -17.04
CA SER A 41 -2.11 13.55 -15.74
C SER A 41 -3.44 13.79 -14.99
N TYR A 42 -4.21 14.81 -15.36
CA TYR A 42 -5.56 15.04 -14.85
C TYR A 42 -6.56 14.02 -15.43
N GLY A 43 -6.29 13.47 -16.61
CA GLY A 43 -7.08 12.40 -17.21
C GLY A 43 -8.44 12.87 -17.75
N TYR A 44 -8.53 14.06 -18.36
CA TYR A 44 -9.78 14.51 -18.96
C TYR A 44 -10.14 13.69 -20.20
N SER A 45 -11.33 13.07 -20.19
CA SER A 45 -11.94 12.43 -21.34
C SER A 45 -13.36 12.96 -21.54
N ARG A 46 -13.66 13.40 -22.75
CA ARG A 46 -15.01 13.87 -23.12
C ARG A 46 -16.07 12.76 -23.08
N ASN A 47 -15.64 11.53 -23.23
CA ASN A 47 -16.52 10.36 -23.29
C ASN A 47 -16.84 9.80 -21.90
N PHE A 48 -16.03 10.08 -20.87
CA PHE A 48 -16.12 9.43 -19.57
C PHE A 48 -17.43 9.72 -18.84
N SER A 49 -17.77 11.01 -18.61
CA SER A 49 -19.01 11.35 -17.88
C SER A 49 -20.28 10.96 -18.63
N PRO A 50 -20.38 11.14 -19.98
CA PRO A 50 -21.53 10.64 -20.75
C PRO A 50 -21.67 9.13 -20.62
N TRP A 51 -20.59 8.37 -20.76
CA TRP A 51 -20.62 6.91 -20.63
C TRP A 51 -21.13 6.47 -19.24
N ILE A 52 -20.62 7.05 -18.15
CA ILE A 52 -21.12 6.77 -16.80
C ILE A 52 -22.61 7.11 -16.66
N ALA A 53 -23.06 8.24 -17.22
CA ALA A 53 -24.46 8.65 -17.15
C ALA A 53 -25.39 7.70 -17.94
N GLU A 54 -24.94 7.18 -19.06
CA GLU A 54 -25.69 6.25 -19.90
C GLU A 54 -25.84 4.89 -19.21
N HIS A 55 -24.72 4.35 -18.67
CA HIS A 55 -24.68 2.99 -18.12
C HIS A 55 -24.97 2.92 -16.60
N ARG A 56 -25.27 4.04 -15.93
CA ARG A 56 -25.44 4.06 -14.46
C ARG A 56 -26.49 3.09 -13.91
N LYS A 57 -27.49 2.76 -14.72
CA LYS A 57 -28.58 1.84 -14.31
C LYS A 57 -28.22 0.36 -14.49
N ASP A 58 -27.12 0.07 -15.16
CA ASP A 58 -26.62 -1.28 -15.37
C ASP A 58 -25.85 -1.81 -14.14
N TYR A 59 -25.58 -0.92 -13.17
CA TYR A 59 -24.76 -1.22 -11.99
C TYR A 59 -25.47 -0.84 -10.69
N ASP A 60 -25.33 -1.69 -9.66
CA ASP A 60 -25.84 -1.42 -8.32
C ASP A 60 -25.06 -0.30 -7.62
N ALA A 61 -23.79 -0.10 -7.96
CA ALA A 61 -22.94 0.93 -7.41
C ALA A 61 -21.72 1.24 -8.29
N VAL A 62 -21.17 2.44 -8.11
CA VAL A 62 -19.90 2.86 -8.72
C VAL A 62 -18.86 3.10 -7.63
N VAL A 63 -17.65 2.54 -7.77
CA VAL A 63 -16.55 2.74 -6.84
C VAL A 63 -15.45 3.54 -7.53
N VAL A 64 -15.16 4.72 -6.98
CA VAL A 64 -14.09 5.62 -7.44
C VAL A 64 -12.81 5.34 -6.67
N SER A 65 -11.71 5.14 -7.38
CA SER A 65 -10.40 4.88 -6.80
C SER A 65 -9.49 6.10 -7.00
N GLY A 66 -9.09 6.74 -5.90
CA GLY A 66 -8.22 7.91 -5.89
C GLY A 66 -8.94 9.26 -6.04
N LEU A 67 -8.15 10.32 -5.89
CA LEU A 67 -8.57 11.73 -5.97
C LEU A 67 -7.67 12.49 -6.96
N TRP A 68 -7.99 13.77 -7.20
CA TRP A 68 -7.18 14.71 -7.99
C TRP A 68 -7.15 14.43 -9.50
N GLN A 69 -8.00 13.53 -9.98
CA GLN A 69 -8.16 13.18 -11.39
C GLN A 69 -9.59 13.43 -11.86
N TYR A 70 -9.75 13.56 -13.18
CA TYR A 70 -11.05 13.81 -13.80
C TYR A 70 -12.05 12.68 -13.54
N SER A 71 -11.60 11.45 -13.41
CA SER A 71 -12.46 10.29 -13.14
C SER A 71 -13.39 10.51 -11.93
N GLY A 72 -12.86 11.03 -10.81
CA GLY A 72 -13.67 11.37 -9.65
C GLY A 72 -14.69 12.46 -9.95
N PHE A 73 -14.25 13.60 -10.49
CA PHE A 73 -15.13 14.69 -10.85
C PHE A 73 -16.17 14.29 -11.92
N GLY A 74 -15.77 13.47 -12.88
CA GLY A 74 -16.62 12.95 -13.94
C GLY A 74 -17.73 12.06 -13.42
N VAL A 75 -17.44 11.16 -12.47
CA VAL A 75 -18.45 10.32 -11.78
C VAL A 75 -19.40 11.21 -10.99
N TRP A 76 -18.91 12.16 -10.19
CA TRP A 76 -19.77 13.09 -9.47
C TRP A 76 -20.72 13.85 -10.40
N ARG A 77 -20.23 14.36 -11.54
CA ARG A 77 -21.08 15.06 -12.52
C ARG A 77 -22.17 14.16 -13.11
N ALA A 78 -21.85 12.91 -13.39
CA ALA A 78 -22.76 11.96 -14.01
C ALA A 78 -23.82 11.43 -13.04
N LEU A 79 -23.45 11.25 -11.75
CA LEU A 79 -24.29 10.56 -10.78
C LEU A 79 -24.98 11.48 -9.76
N ARG A 80 -24.58 12.76 -9.65
CA ARG A 80 -25.23 13.68 -8.72
C ARG A 80 -26.72 13.80 -8.99
N GLY A 81 -27.54 13.61 -7.94
CA GLY A 81 -29.01 13.67 -8.05
C GLY A 81 -29.65 12.49 -8.78
N THR A 82 -28.93 11.39 -8.91
CA THR A 82 -29.46 10.10 -9.40
C THR A 82 -29.52 9.08 -8.26
N ASP A 83 -30.23 7.98 -8.46
CA ASP A 83 -30.40 6.91 -7.46
C ASP A 83 -29.21 5.95 -7.40
N THR A 84 -28.31 5.96 -8.40
CA THR A 84 -27.13 5.09 -8.42
C THR A 84 -26.08 5.58 -7.41
N PRO A 85 -25.83 4.84 -6.32
CA PRO A 85 -24.87 5.25 -5.31
C PRO A 85 -23.42 5.13 -5.82
N TYR A 86 -22.55 6.01 -5.34
CA TYR A 86 -21.13 5.86 -5.56
C TYR A 86 -20.33 5.98 -4.27
N PHE A 87 -19.20 5.30 -4.25
CA PHE A 87 -18.26 5.21 -3.13
C PHE A 87 -16.89 5.70 -3.57
N VAL A 88 -16.08 6.22 -2.65
CA VAL A 88 -14.76 6.77 -2.98
C VAL A 88 -13.70 6.21 -2.04
N PHE A 89 -12.63 5.63 -2.61
CA PHE A 89 -11.40 5.28 -1.90
C PHE A 89 -10.36 6.39 -2.10
N PRO A 90 -9.98 7.15 -1.07
CA PRO A 90 -8.95 8.19 -1.18
C PRO A 90 -7.52 7.65 -1.31
N HIS A 91 -7.24 6.43 -0.83
CA HIS A 91 -5.92 5.78 -0.86
C HIS A 91 -4.79 6.66 -0.32
N GLY A 92 -5.00 7.30 0.83
CA GLY A 92 -4.02 8.17 1.48
C GLY A 92 -3.78 9.51 0.80
N MET A 93 -4.55 9.84 -0.23
CA MET A 93 -4.37 11.11 -0.96
C MET A 93 -4.81 12.36 -0.18
N LEU A 94 -5.46 12.17 0.98
CA LEU A 94 -5.85 13.21 1.93
C LEU A 94 -4.89 13.31 3.13
N ASP A 95 -3.73 12.65 3.09
CA ASP A 95 -2.77 12.72 4.18
C ASP A 95 -2.13 14.12 4.27
N PRO A 96 -2.13 14.77 5.46
CA PRO A 96 -1.56 16.09 5.66
C PRO A 96 -0.03 16.16 5.50
N TRP A 97 0.67 15.02 5.45
CA TRP A 97 2.09 14.97 5.11
C TRP A 97 2.39 15.69 3.79
N PHE A 98 1.53 15.54 2.78
CA PHE A 98 1.68 16.21 1.48
C PHE A 98 1.64 17.74 1.56
N LYS A 99 0.92 18.29 2.53
CA LYS A 99 0.87 19.74 2.79
C LYS A 99 2.23 20.27 3.26
N ARG A 100 2.93 19.49 4.09
CA ARG A 100 4.25 19.84 4.65
C ARG A 100 5.36 19.60 3.63
N ALA A 101 5.36 18.47 2.95
CA ALA A 101 6.41 18.09 2.00
C ALA A 101 6.35 18.86 0.67
N TYR A 102 5.15 19.22 0.20
CA TYR A 102 4.95 19.87 -1.12
C TYR A 102 3.95 21.04 -1.07
N PRO A 103 4.28 22.16 -0.40
CA PRO A 103 3.33 23.25 -0.15
C PRO A 103 2.76 23.89 -1.42
N LEU A 104 3.55 24.05 -2.49
CA LEU A 104 3.08 24.61 -3.76
C LEU A 104 2.10 23.68 -4.50
N LYS A 105 2.34 22.36 -4.46
CA LYS A 105 1.40 21.39 -5.01
C LYS A 105 0.12 21.35 -4.18
N HIS A 106 0.23 21.51 -2.85
CA HIS A 106 -0.92 21.59 -1.96
C HIS A 106 -1.78 22.81 -2.24
N LEU A 107 -1.19 23.97 -2.51
CA LEU A 107 -1.93 25.20 -2.87
C LEU A 107 -2.80 24.99 -4.13
N LYS A 108 -2.28 24.33 -5.17
CA LYS A 108 -3.07 23.99 -6.37
C LYS A 108 -4.25 23.07 -6.01
N LYS A 109 -4.02 22.07 -5.16
CA LYS A 109 -5.07 21.16 -4.66
C LYS A 109 -6.10 21.93 -3.83
N TRP A 110 -5.67 22.88 -3.01
CA TRP A 110 -6.55 23.72 -2.19
C TRP A 110 -7.51 24.57 -3.02
N LEU A 111 -7.05 25.13 -4.16
CA LEU A 111 -7.89 25.86 -5.11
C LEU A 111 -8.88 24.95 -5.86
N TYR A 112 -8.47 23.73 -6.18
CA TYR A 112 -9.30 22.74 -6.86
C TYR A 112 -10.33 22.08 -5.94
N TRP A 113 -10.02 21.93 -4.65
CA TRP A 113 -10.78 21.20 -3.65
C TRP A 113 -12.27 21.56 -3.60
N PRO A 114 -12.71 22.84 -3.40
CA PRO A 114 -14.12 23.16 -3.21
C PRO A 114 -14.98 22.89 -4.45
N TRP A 115 -14.37 22.84 -5.61
CA TRP A 115 -15.10 22.69 -6.87
C TRP A 115 -15.24 21.24 -7.34
N ALA A 116 -14.33 20.38 -6.95
CA ALA A 116 -14.26 19.00 -7.43
C ALA A 116 -14.28 17.99 -6.29
N ASP A 117 -13.11 17.67 -5.68
CA ASP A 117 -13.01 16.54 -4.77
C ASP A 117 -13.82 16.70 -3.48
N TYR A 118 -14.00 17.93 -2.96
CA TYR A 118 -14.93 18.15 -1.84
C TYR A 118 -16.37 17.75 -2.20
N ARG A 119 -16.84 18.11 -3.39
CA ARG A 119 -18.18 17.76 -3.84
C ARG A 119 -18.32 16.26 -4.08
N LEU A 120 -17.29 15.64 -4.67
CA LEU A 120 -17.21 14.20 -4.85
C LEU A 120 -17.37 13.49 -3.50
N LEU A 121 -16.59 13.89 -2.48
CA LEU A 121 -16.62 13.24 -1.16
C LEU A 121 -17.91 13.55 -0.38
N ARG A 122 -18.39 14.80 -0.44
CA ARG A 122 -19.60 15.22 0.27
C ARG A 122 -20.85 14.46 -0.19
N ASP A 123 -20.97 14.25 -1.50
CA ASP A 123 -22.16 13.69 -2.14
C ASP A 123 -22.03 12.16 -2.35
N ALA A 124 -20.87 11.58 -2.02
CA ALA A 124 -20.67 10.12 -2.03
C ALA A 124 -21.56 9.44 -0.99
N ARG A 125 -22.05 8.25 -1.31
CA ARG A 125 -22.77 7.41 -0.35
C ARG A 125 -21.91 7.10 0.87
N ALA A 126 -20.62 6.80 0.63
CA ALA A 126 -19.59 6.76 1.65
C ALA A 126 -18.19 6.99 1.03
N VAL A 127 -17.27 7.50 1.87
CA VAL A 127 -15.84 7.55 1.63
C VAL A 127 -15.20 6.41 2.41
N LEU A 128 -14.50 5.54 1.71
CA LEU A 128 -14.00 4.27 2.19
C LEU A 128 -12.51 4.40 2.55
N PHE A 129 -12.20 4.40 3.82
CA PHE A 129 -10.84 4.47 4.33
C PHE A 129 -10.30 3.06 4.60
N THR A 130 -9.05 2.82 4.25
CA THR A 130 -8.41 1.50 4.39
C THR A 130 -7.88 1.25 5.81
N SER A 131 -7.86 2.29 6.66
CA SER A 131 -7.48 2.21 8.06
C SER A 131 -8.07 3.37 8.86
N GLU A 132 -8.13 3.20 10.17
CA GLU A 132 -8.57 4.26 11.10
C GLU A 132 -7.62 5.47 11.07
N GLU A 133 -6.32 5.23 10.89
CA GLU A 133 -5.32 6.29 10.78
C GLU A 133 -5.51 7.12 9.49
N GLU A 134 -5.80 6.48 8.36
CA GLU A 134 -6.13 7.20 7.11
C GLU A 134 -7.35 8.10 7.31
N ARG A 135 -8.40 7.58 7.95
CA ARG A 135 -9.62 8.34 8.26
C ARG A 135 -9.34 9.56 9.13
N ARG A 136 -8.54 9.41 10.20
CA ARG A 136 -8.15 10.51 11.09
C ARG A 136 -7.31 11.56 10.36
N ALA A 137 -6.30 11.13 9.62
CA ALA A 137 -5.45 12.02 8.84
C ALA A 137 -6.23 12.83 7.79
N ALA A 138 -7.22 12.22 7.15
CA ALA A 138 -8.04 12.89 6.14
C ALA A 138 -8.78 14.12 6.67
N ARG A 139 -9.22 14.09 7.92
CA ARG A 139 -9.93 15.20 8.59
C ARG A 139 -9.05 16.45 8.79
N GLU A 140 -7.71 16.27 8.82
CA GLU A 140 -6.74 17.33 9.01
C GLU A 140 -6.22 17.93 7.69
N SER A 141 -6.63 17.37 6.56
CA SER A 141 -6.10 17.69 5.25
C SER A 141 -6.55 19.05 4.72
N PHE A 142 -7.86 19.30 4.70
CA PHE A 142 -8.47 20.49 4.11
C PHE A 142 -9.48 21.13 5.07
N TRP A 143 -9.60 22.47 5.02
CA TRP A 143 -10.49 23.28 5.87
C TRP A 143 -11.98 22.98 5.67
N LEU A 144 -12.37 22.62 4.44
CA LEU A 144 -13.74 22.25 4.09
C LEU A 144 -13.75 20.72 3.92
N TYR A 145 -14.16 20.00 4.95
CA TYR A 145 -14.21 18.55 4.94
C TYR A 145 -15.53 18.06 5.53
N ARG A 146 -16.29 17.35 4.73
CA ARG A 146 -17.54 16.69 5.14
C ARG A 146 -17.82 15.53 4.22
N CYS A 147 -17.95 14.32 4.77
CA CYS A 147 -18.36 13.13 4.05
C CYS A 147 -18.91 12.08 5.03
N ASN A 148 -19.55 11.05 4.50
CA ASN A 148 -19.91 9.87 5.27
C ASN A 148 -18.69 8.92 5.29
N GLU A 149 -18.03 8.78 6.42
CA GLU A 149 -16.78 8.04 6.56
C GLU A 149 -17.04 6.60 7.00
N ILE A 150 -16.48 5.64 6.28
CA ILE A 150 -16.50 4.22 6.67
C ILE A 150 -15.07 3.69 6.57
N VAL A 151 -14.59 3.01 7.61
CA VAL A 151 -13.36 2.22 7.53
C VAL A 151 -13.74 0.84 7.01
N VAL A 152 -13.11 0.43 5.92
CA VAL A 152 -13.35 -0.85 5.24
C VAL A 152 -12.06 -1.65 5.22
N ALA A 153 -12.17 -2.95 5.41
CA ALA A 153 -11.02 -3.82 5.23
C ALA A 153 -10.42 -3.64 3.83
N TYR A 154 -9.11 -3.54 3.76
CA TYR A 154 -8.36 -3.53 2.51
C TYR A 154 -7.34 -4.66 2.55
N GLY A 155 -7.21 -5.39 1.45
CA GLY A 155 -6.43 -6.62 1.50
C GLY A 155 -5.69 -6.93 0.22
N ILE A 156 -4.79 -7.87 0.35
CA ILE A 156 -3.99 -8.43 -0.74
C ILE A 156 -4.21 -9.92 -0.83
N ALA A 157 -3.89 -10.51 -1.98
CA ALA A 157 -3.89 -11.95 -2.13
C ALA A 157 -2.75 -12.57 -1.33
N ALA A 158 -3.04 -13.70 -0.68
CA ALA A 158 -2.00 -14.53 -0.06
C ALA A 158 -1.03 -15.08 -1.11
N PRO A 159 0.23 -15.42 -0.72
CA PRO A 159 1.12 -16.18 -1.58
C PRO A 159 0.49 -17.53 -1.96
N ARG A 160 0.85 -18.07 -3.13
CA ARG A 160 0.25 -19.30 -3.66
C ARG A 160 0.65 -20.57 -2.91
N ASP A 161 1.80 -20.53 -2.23
CA ASP A 161 2.36 -21.65 -1.48
C ASP A 161 3.00 -21.15 -0.16
N ASP A 162 3.57 -22.07 0.61
CA ASP A 162 4.28 -21.78 1.86
C ASP A 162 5.66 -21.13 1.66
N GLY A 163 6.03 -20.84 0.42
CA GLY A 163 7.28 -20.19 0.05
C GLY A 163 8.50 -21.11 -0.01
N GLY A 164 8.37 -22.42 0.11
CA GLY A 164 9.50 -23.35 0.11
C GLY A 164 10.28 -23.31 -1.20
N ALA A 165 9.62 -23.53 -2.33
CA ALA A 165 10.23 -23.48 -3.67
C ALA A 165 10.73 -22.06 -4.00
N ALA A 166 9.94 -21.03 -3.67
CA ALA A 166 10.30 -19.65 -3.88
C ALA A 166 11.55 -19.23 -3.08
N ARG A 167 11.72 -19.72 -1.84
CA ARG A 167 12.95 -19.52 -1.04
C ARG A 167 14.17 -20.10 -1.73
N GLN A 168 14.03 -21.31 -2.27
CA GLN A 168 15.15 -21.95 -2.98
C GLN A 168 15.55 -21.13 -4.21
N THR A 169 14.58 -20.64 -4.99
CA THR A 169 14.83 -19.74 -6.13
C THR A 169 15.62 -18.50 -5.72
N VAL A 170 15.29 -17.90 -4.55
CA VAL A 170 16.06 -16.77 -4.02
C VAL A 170 17.48 -17.16 -3.64
N LEU A 171 17.68 -18.29 -2.96
CA LEU A 171 19.00 -18.74 -2.54
C LEU A 171 19.89 -19.17 -3.72
N ASP A 172 19.30 -19.61 -4.83
CA ASP A 172 20.03 -19.90 -6.06
C ASP A 172 20.43 -18.63 -6.80
N ARG A 173 19.58 -17.59 -6.74
CA ARG A 173 19.84 -16.29 -7.35
C ARG A 173 20.81 -15.44 -6.53
N PHE A 174 20.76 -15.55 -5.19
CA PHE A 174 21.55 -14.77 -4.22
C PHE A 174 22.21 -15.73 -3.20
N PRO A 175 23.22 -16.50 -3.62
CA PRO A 175 23.85 -17.54 -2.78
C PRO A 175 24.53 -16.98 -1.52
N GLU A 176 24.89 -15.68 -1.51
CA GLU A 176 25.46 -14.99 -0.35
C GLU A 176 24.50 -14.87 0.85
N LEU A 177 23.22 -15.16 0.65
CA LEU A 177 22.22 -15.18 1.72
C LEU A 177 22.14 -16.56 2.43
N ARG A 178 22.80 -17.60 1.91
CA ARG A 178 22.78 -18.94 2.53
C ARG A 178 23.36 -18.89 3.94
N GLY A 179 22.61 -19.41 4.90
CA GLY A 179 23.01 -19.42 6.31
C GLY A 179 23.05 -18.06 7.00
N LYS A 180 22.50 -17.01 6.36
CA LYS A 180 22.43 -15.66 6.94
C LYS A 180 21.03 -15.35 7.49
N ARG A 181 21.01 -14.49 8.50
CA ARG A 181 19.79 -13.87 9.03
C ARG A 181 19.46 -12.67 8.16
N VAL A 182 18.41 -12.79 7.35
CA VAL A 182 18.06 -11.79 6.35
C VAL A 182 17.06 -10.76 6.92
N PHE A 183 17.46 -9.50 6.92
CA PHE A 183 16.63 -8.34 7.24
C PHE A 183 16.22 -7.70 5.92
N LEU A 184 14.93 -7.59 5.66
CA LEU A 184 14.42 -7.19 4.35
C LEU A 184 13.75 -5.81 4.39
N PHE A 185 14.25 -4.89 3.58
CA PHE A 185 13.51 -3.72 3.14
C PHE A 185 12.99 -3.99 1.71
N LEU A 186 11.70 -3.84 1.48
CA LEU A 186 11.09 -4.01 0.16
C LEU A 186 10.10 -2.85 -0.10
N SER A 187 10.56 -1.84 -0.82
CA SER A 187 9.77 -0.68 -1.24
C SER A 187 10.54 0.08 -2.33
N ARG A 188 9.92 1.09 -2.94
CA ARG A 188 10.66 2.04 -3.77
C ARG A 188 11.79 2.68 -2.96
N ILE A 189 12.96 2.82 -3.58
CA ILE A 189 14.05 3.59 -2.98
C ILE A 189 13.70 5.08 -3.10
N HIS A 190 13.25 5.66 -1.99
CA HIS A 190 12.77 7.04 -1.93
C HIS A 190 12.89 7.55 -0.51
N GLU A 191 13.24 8.83 -0.31
CA GLU A 191 13.41 9.49 1.01
C GLU A 191 12.25 9.22 1.96
N LYS A 192 11.02 9.30 1.46
CA LYS A 192 9.80 9.00 2.21
C LYS A 192 9.81 7.62 2.90
N LYS A 193 10.64 6.67 2.42
CA LYS A 193 10.67 5.29 2.93
C LYS A 193 11.73 5.06 4.01
N GLY A 194 12.53 6.10 4.35
CA GLY A 194 13.49 6.05 5.43
C GLY A 194 14.67 5.10 5.20
N CYS A 195 15.11 4.94 3.94
CA CYS A 195 16.25 4.07 3.62
C CYS A 195 17.53 4.52 4.32
N ASP A 196 17.75 5.81 4.44
CA ASP A 196 18.89 6.42 5.14
C ASP A 196 18.84 6.17 6.65
N LEU A 197 17.65 6.29 7.27
CA LEU A 197 17.43 5.93 8.67
C LEU A 197 17.80 4.46 8.92
N LEU A 198 17.35 3.58 8.00
CA LEU A 198 17.62 2.15 8.09
C LEU A 198 19.11 1.84 7.99
N LEU A 199 19.84 2.45 7.05
CA LEU A 199 21.30 2.23 6.91
C LEU A 199 22.06 2.69 8.15
N ARG A 200 21.74 3.88 8.69
CA ARG A 200 22.37 4.40 9.91
C ARG A 200 22.06 3.52 11.13
N ALA A 201 20.82 3.11 11.30
CA ALA A 201 20.42 2.23 12.38
C ALA A 201 21.06 0.83 12.24
N PHE A 202 21.06 0.27 11.02
CA PHE A 202 21.68 -1.03 10.76
C PHE A 202 23.18 -1.04 11.05
N ALA A 203 23.89 0.04 10.75
CA ALA A 203 25.32 0.18 11.04
C ALA A 203 25.65 0.01 12.53
N LYS A 204 24.76 0.50 13.43
CA LYS A 204 24.95 0.40 14.89
C LYS A 204 24.93 -1.05 15.38
N VAL A 205 24.13 -1.90 14.78
CA VAL A 205 23.99 -3.31 15.18
C VAL A 205 24.86 -4.25 14.35
N ALA A 206 25.20 -3.88 13.12
CA ALA A 206 25.93 -4.73 12.18
C ALA A 206 27.37 -5.07 12.66
N ALA A 207 27.99 -4.17 13.42
CA ALA A 207 29.37 -4.37 13.92
C ALA A 207 29.50 -5.60 14.83
N SER A 208 28.43 -5.92 15.59
CA SER A 208 28.42 -7.03 16.56
C SER A 208 27.76 -8.30 16.04
N HIS A 209 27.29 -8.31 14.76
CA HIS A 209 26.51 -9.39 14.17
C HIS A 209 26.98 -9.71 12.76
N ASP A 210 27.86 -10.69 12.60
CA ASP A 210 28.40 -11.08 11.28
C ASP A 210 27.44 -11.95 10.48
N GLU A 211 26.46 -12.55 11.13
CA GLU A 211 25.45 -13.41 10.54
C GLU A 211 24.33 -12.64 9.84
N ILE A 212 24.11 -11.35 10.14
CA ILE A 212 23.01 -10.58 9.55
C ILE A 212 23.35 -10.04 8.16
N ARG A 213 22.34 -9.95 7.30
CA ARG A 213 22.39 -9.26 6.00
C ARG A 213 21.16 -8.39 5.85
N LEU A 214 21.36 -7.15 5.38
CA LEU A 214 20.26 -6.27 5.01
C LEU A 214 20.08 -6.30 3.49
N VAL A 215 18.90 -6.71 3.06
CA VAL A 215 18.50 -6.70 1.67
C VAL A 215 17.63 -5.48 1.40
N LEU A 216 18.03 -4.64 0.42
CA LEU A 216 17.25 -3.51 -0.06
C LEU A 216 16.70 -3.85 -1.45
N ALA A 217 15.39 -4.09 -1.50
CA ALA A 217 14.68 -4.49 -2.71
C ALA A 217 13.71 -3.40 -3.15
N GLY A 218 13.78 -3.02 -4.41
CA GLY A 218 12.84 -2.09 -5.04
C GLY A 218 13.46 -1.21 -6.10
N PRO A 219 12.62 -0.53 -6.91
CA PRO A 219 13.09 0.35 -7.96
C PRO A 219 13.60 1.67 -7.38
N ASP A 220 14.69 2.17 -7.95
CA ASP A 220 15.20 3.52 -7.75
C ASP A 220 14.75 4.40 -8.91
N GLN A 221 13.74 5.21 -8.68
CA GLN A 221 13.16 6.12 -9.69
C GLN A 221 13.80 7.52 -9.66
N THR A 222 14.53 7.85 -8.60
CA THR A 222 15.10 9.18 -8.36
C THR A 222 16.61 9.23 -8.50
N GLY A 223 17.28 8.08 -8.58
CA GLY A 223 18.75 7.97 -8.56
C GLY A 223 19.35 8.05 -7.17
N TRP A 224 18.53 8.06 -6.12
CA TRP A 224 18.97 8.22 -4.72
C TRP A 224 19.76 7.02 -4.18
N ALA A 225 19.61 5.85 -4.79
CA ALA A 225 20.38 4.66 -4.40
C ALA A 225 21.91 4.88 -4.48
N ARG A 226 22.39 5.79 -5.34
CA ARG A 226 23.81 6.15 -5.40
C ARG A 226 24.29 6.78 -4.11
N GLU A 227 23.56 7.76 -3.58
CA GLU A 227 23.88 8.44 -2.33
C GLU A 227 23.81 7.47 -1.14
N LEU A 228 22.80 6.59 -1.12
CA LEU A 228 22.66 5.56 -0.09
C LEU A 228 23.82 4.55 -0.11
N LYS A 229 24.33 4.17 -1.28
CA LYS A 229 25.53 3.33 -1.38
C LYS A 229 26.78 4.04 -0.84
N THR A 230 26.97 5.31 -1.17
CA THR A 230 28.05 6.12 -0.59
C THR A 230 27.90 6.22 0.94
N LEU A 231 26.70 6.40 1.45
CA LEU A 231 26.43 6.38 2.89
C LEU A 231 26.81 5.01 3.51
N ALA A 232 26.46 3.91 2.87
CA ALA A 232 26.81 2.56 3.32
C ALA A 232 28.33 2.32 3.37
N ASP A 233 29.08 2.83 2.37
CA ASP A 233 30.54 2.79 2.36
C ASP A 233 31.12 3.60 3.53
N THR A 234 30.61 4.81 3.77
CA THR A 234 31.01 5.66 4.90
C THR A 234 30.75 4.99 6.26
N LEU A 235 29.66 4.24 6.36
CA LEU A 235 29.28 3.50 7.57
C LEU A 235 29.96 2.14 7.69
N ASN A 236 30.81 1.74 6.72
CA ASN A 236 31.51 0.46 6.65
C ASN A 236 30.57 -0.77 6.72
N ILE A 237 29.40 -0.70 6.10
CA ILE A 237 28.40 -1.78 6.08
C ILE A 237 28.15 -2.36 4.69
N SER A 238 28.79 -1.85 3.65
CA SER A 238 28.54 -2.26 2.24
C SER A 238 28.67 -3.77 2.04
N GLY A 239 29.59 -4.44 2.72
CA GLY A 239 29.76 -5.90 2.67
C GLY A 239 28.64 -6.71 3.34
N LYS A 240 27.73 -6.07 4.07
CA LYS A 240 26.55 -6.70 4.70
C LYS A 240 25.24 -6.33 4.02
N LEU A 241 25.29 -5.57 2.90
CA LEU A 241 24.13 -5.13 2.15
C LEU A 241 24.01 -5.90 0.82
N LEU A 242 22.78 -6.18 0.43
CA LEU A 242 22.43 -6.68 -0.89
C LEU A 242 21.38 -5.77 -1.54
N TRP A 243 21.71 -5.18 -2.69
CA TRP A 243 20.80 -4.36 -3.49
C TRP A 243 20.27 -5.20 -4.65
N THR A 244 19.01 -5.60 -4.61
CA THR A 244 18.45 -6.52 -5.60
C THR A 244 17.80 -5.81 -6.80
N GLY A 245 17.51 -4.50 -6.66
CA GLY A 245 16.56 -3.86 -7.56
C GLY A 245 15.13 -4.37 -7.34
N MET A 246 14.27 -4.22 -8.34
CA MET A 246 12.87 -4.64 -8.26
C MET A 246 12.75 -6.17 -8.24
N LEU A 247 12.05 -6.70 -7.25
CA LEU A 247 11.68 -8.12 -7.17
C LEU A 247 10.21 -8.30 -7.55
N SER A 248 9.91 -9.37 -8.30
CA SER A 248 8.55 -9.73 -8.72
C SER A 248 8.36 -11.25 -8.70
N GLY A 249 7.10 -11.70 -8.77
CA GLY A 249 6.77 -13.13 -8.82
C GLY A 249 7.39 -13.93 -7.67
N ASP A 250 7.94 -15.09 -7.97
CA ASP A 250 8.51 -16.03 -6.98
C ASP A 250 9.71 -15.44 -6.24
N LEU A 251 10.54 -14.59 -6.90
CA LEU A 251 11.65 -13.92 -6.22
C LEU A 251 11.17 -12.98 -5.11
N LYS A 252 10.06 -12.26 -5.31
CA LYS A 252 9.47 -11.39 -4.27
C LYS A 252 8.94 -12.22 -3.11
N TRP A 253 8.09 -13.20 -3.38
CA TRP A 253 7.50 -14.03 -2.34
C TRP A 253 8.53 -14.88 -1.61
N GLY A 254 9.51 -15.41 -2.34
CA GLY A 254 10.64 -16.14 -1.77
C GLY A 254 11.49 -15.28 -0.84
N MET A 255 11.78 -14.03 -1.21
CA MET A 255 12.56 -13.10 -0.39
C MET A 255 11.79 -12.71 0.89
N LEU A 256 10.49 -12.44 0.80
CA LEU A 256 9.62 -12.20 1.95
C LEU A 256 9.59 -13.41 2.90
N SER A 257 9.46 -14.62 2.34
CA SER A 257 9.45 -15.86 3.13
C SER A 257 10.81 -16.23 3.72
N LEU A 258 11.93 -15.86 3.03
CA LEU A 258 13.30 -16.10 3.50
C LEU A 258 13.67 -15.15 4.63
N ALA A 259 13.13 -13.92 4.61
CA ALA A 259 13.47 -12.91 5.58
C ALA A 259 13.13 -13.32 7.02
N GLU A 260 14.04 -13.03 7.93
CA GLU A 260 13.80 -13.18 9.36
C GLU A 260 12.83 -12.12 9.85
N THR A 261 12.97 -10.91 9.33
CA THR A 261 12.07 -9.78 9.59
C THR A 261 12.04 -8.82 8.40
N PHE A 262 10.92 -8.14 8.24
CA PHE A 262 10.72 -7.07 7.28
C PHE A 262 10.84 -5.71 7.96
N ILE A 263 11.51 -4.73 7.34
CA ILE A 263 11.76 -3.43 7.97
C ILE A 263 11.29 -2.29 7.06
N LEU A 264 10.49 -1.37 7.62
CA LEU A 264 10.00 -0.19 6.89
C LEU A 264 9.88 1.03 7.82
N PRO A 265 10.95 1.80 8.03
CA PRO A 265 10.93 3.03 8.84
C PRO A 265 10.39 4.22 8.04
N SER A 266 9.28 4.04 7.35
CA SER A 266 8.70 5.03 6.44
C SER A 266 8.19 6.25 7.18
N HIS A 267 8.43 7.46 6.63
CA HIS A 267 7.85 8.71 7.12
C HIS A 267 6.37 8.86 6.82
N GLN A 268 5.85 8.07 5.89
CA GLN A 268 4.41 7.98 5.61
C GLN A 268 4.13 6.78 4.71
N GLU A 269 3.18 5.94 5.12
CA GLU A 269 2.66 4.82 4.33
C GLU A 269 1.17 4.67 4.61
N ASN A 270 0.34 4.68 3.56
CA ASN A 270 -1.10 4.61 3.77
C ASN A 270 -1.55 3.24 4.26
N PHE A 271 -1.35 2.20 3.46
CA PHE A 271 -1.71 0.82 3.85
C PHE A 271 -0.48 -0.03 4.12
N GLY A 272 0.60 0.17 3.34
CA GLY A 272 1.80 -0.64 3.47
C GLY A 272 1.62 -2.03 2.84
N ILE A 273 1.33 -2.09 1.54
CA ILE A 273 1.13 -3.36 0.82
C ILE A 273 2.27 -4.35 1.11
N ALA A 274 3.53 -3.89 1.09
CA ALA A 274 4.68 -4.75 1.37
C ALA A 274 4.72 -5.26 2.83
N VAL A 275 4.17 -4.48 3.78
CA VAL A 275 4.01 -4.92 5.18
C VAL A 275 2.99 -6.05 5.24
N ALA A 276 1.82 -5.89 4.61
CA ALA A 276 0.81 -6.94 4.55
C ALA A 276 1.32 -8.19 3.81
N GLU A 277 2.14 -8.03 2.75
CA GLU A 277 2.80 -9.13 2.05
C GLU A 277 3.80 -9.88 2.93
N ALA A 278 4.55 -9.17 3.78
CA ALA A 278 5.44 -9.79 4.75
C ALA A 278 4.65 -10.60 5.80
N LEU A 279 3.58 -10.02 6.35
CA LEU A 279 2.69 -10.70 7.28
C LEU A 279 2.05 -11.96 6.66
N ALA A 280 1.65 -11.90 5.37
CA ALA A 280 1.12 -13.05 4.63
C ALA A 280 2.12 -14.21 4.54
N CYS A 281 3.42 -13.91 4.46
CA CYS A 281 4.50 -14.90 4.48
C CYS A 281 4.84 -15.38 5.92
N GLY A 282 4.17 -14.87 6.95
CA GLY A 282 4.53 -15.11 8.35
C GLY A 282 5.85 -14.44 8.72
N THR A 283 6.20 -13.33 8.10
CA THR A 283 7.42 -12.58 8.39
C THR A 283 7.08 -11.39 9.28
N PRO A 284 7.58 -11.36 10.53
CA PRO A 284 7.35 -10.26 11.45
C PRO A 284 7.90 -8.95 10.92
N VAL A 285 7.26 -7.83 11.29
CA VAL A 285 7.57 -6.54 10.72
C VAL A 285 8.09 -5.56 11.76
N LEU A 286 9.10 -4.77 11.40
CA LEU A 286 9.65 -3.66 12.16
C LEU A 286 9.30 -2.37 11.42
N ILE A 287 8.33 -1.62 11.91
CA ILE A 287 7.76 -0.48 11.17
C ILE A 287 7.70 0.78 12.00
N SER A 288 7.66 1.92 11.33
CA SER A 288 7.38 3.18 12.02
C SER A 288 5.88 3.33 12.34
N ASN A 289 5.56 4.16 13.31
CA ASN A 289 4.19 4.57 13.64
C ASN A 289 3.55 5.49 12.58
N LYS A 290 4.22 5.68 11.44
CA LYS A 290 3.70 6.38 10.25
C LYS A 290 3.26 5.41 9.14
N VAL A 291 3.30 4.12 9.39
CA VAL A 291 2.66 3.09 8.56
C VAL A 291 1.26 2.85 9.13
N ASN A 292 0.21 3.26 8.43
CA ASN A 292 -1.14 3.40 9.02
C ASN A 292 -1.78 2.09 9.55
N ILE A 293 -1.18 0.92 9.30
CA ILE A 293 -1.60 -0.37 9.88
C ILE A 293 -0.75 -0.77 11.11
N TRP A 294 -0.02 0.16 11.71
CA TRP A 294 0.85 -0.13 12.84
C TRP A 294 0.09 -0.60 14.10
N ARG A 295 -1.16 -0.18 14.27
CA ARG A 295 -1.98 -0.56 15.44
C ARG A 295 -2.36 -2.03 15.39
N GLU A 296 -2.75 -2.54 14.25
CA GLU A 296 -3.06 -3.93 14.01
C GLU A 296 -1.82 -4.80 14.23
N VAL A 297 -0.67 -4.38 13.68
CA VAL A 297 0.61 -5.07 13.89
C VAL A 297 0.97 -5.17 15.38
N LEU A 298 0.78 -4.09 16.13
CA LEU A 298 1.11 -4.04 17.55
C LEU A 298 0.09 -4.84 18.39
N ALA A 299 -1.21 -4.71 18.09
CA ALA A 299 -2.28 -5.41 18.83
C ALA A 299 -2.17 -6.93 18.69
N ASP A 300 -1.80 -7.41 17.50
CA ASP A 300 -1.63 -8.83 17.21
C ASP A 300 -0.24 -9.36 17.58
N ASP A 301 0.64 -8.51 18.09
CA ASP A 301 2.04 -8.89 18.38
C ASP A 301 2.74 -9.52 17.15
N ALA A 302 2.45 -8.97 15.98
CA ALA A 302 2.95 -9.43 14.69
C ALA A 302 4.27 -8.76 14.26
N GLY A 303 4.79 -7.87 15.09
CA GLY A 303 6.00 -7.10 14.85
C GLY A 303 6.29 -6.08 15.94
N LEU A 304 7.21 -5.16 15.65
CA LEU A 304 7.58 -4.06 16.54
C LEU A 304 7.31 -2.72 15.85
N VAL A 305 6.94 -1.71 16.65
CA VAL A 305 6.63 -0.36 16.17
C VAL A 305 7.42 0.66 16.99
N ASP A 306 7.97 1.68 16.30
CA ASP A 306 8.67 2.80 16.96
C ASP A 306 8.53 4.08 16.10
N GLU A 307 9.19 5.17 16.47
CA GLU A 307 9.15 6.44 15.74
C GLU A 307 9.88 6.36 14.38
N ASP A 308 9.50 7.26 13.44
CA ASP A 308 10.05 7.37 12.08
C ASP A 308 11.37 8.17 12.03
N ASP A 309 12.27 7.90 12.97
CA ASP A 309 13.58 8.52 13.09
C ASP A 309 14.70 7.49 13.24
N GLU A 310 15.96 7.94 13.21
CA GLU A 310 17.13 7.06 13.36
C GLU A 310 17.15 6.36 14.73
N PRO A 311 16.90 7.03 15.88
CA PRO A 311 16.86 6.36 17.18
C PRO A 311 15.74 5.30 17.26
N GLY A 312 14.54 5.58 16.75
CA GLY A 312 13.42 4.65 16.71
C GLY A 312 13.74 3.42 15.88
N THR A 313 14.31 3.63 14.68
CA THR A 313 14.75 2.52 13.81
C THR A 313 15.85 1.67 14.48
N ALA A 314 16.78 2.30 15.19
CA ALA A 314 17.81 1.57 15.93
C ALA A 314 17.21 0.72 17.06
N ARG A 315 16.29 1.29 17.86
CA ARG A 315 15.59 0.54 18.92
C ARG A 315 14.79 -0.66 18.37
N LEU A 316 14.19 -0.55 17.18
CA LEU A 316 13.52 -1.68 16.52
C LEU A 316 14.50 -2.83 16.26
N LEU A 317 15.67 -2.52 15.69
CA LEU A 317 16.70 -3.52 15.38
C LEU A 317 17.30 -4.14 16.66
N GLU A 318 17.64 -3.34 17.65
CA GLU A 318 18.19 -3.79 18.93
C GLU A 318 17.20 -4.69 19.69
N LYS A 319 15.94 -4.26 19.80
CA LYS A 319 14.86 -5.07 20.41
C LYS A 319 14.69 -6.40 19.69
N TRP A 320 14.66 -6.39 18.34
CA TRP A 320 14.53 -7.60 17.55
C TRP A 320 15.69 -8.57 17.76
N LEU A 321 16.92 -8.08 17.74
CA LEU A 321 18.12 -8.90 17.95
C LEU A 321 18.18 -9.48 19.37
N GLY A 322 17.67 -8.77 20.37
CA GLY A 322 17.57 -9.22 21.76
C GLY A 322 16.47 -10.23 22.04
N LEU A 323 15.54 -10.48 21.09
CA LEU A 323 14.49 -11.49 21.29
C LEU A 323 15.05 -12.92 21.29
N THR A 324 14.45 -13.80 22.10
CA THR A 324 14.75 -15.24 22.05
C THR A 324 14.23 -15.87 20.76
N ALA A 325 14.74 -17.04 20.39
CA ALA A 325 14.28 -17.78 19.21
C ALA A 325 12.78 -18.12 19.31
N GLU A 326 12.32 -18.53 20.50
CA GLU A 326 10.92 -18.85 20.78
C GLU A 326 10.02 -17.62 20.57
N ARG A 327 10.48 -16.46 21.01
CA ARG A 327 9.72 -15.22 20.86
C ARG A 327 9.61 -14.80 19.39
N ARG A 328 10.68 -14.91 18.62
CA ARG A 328 10.66 -14.65 17.18
C ARG A 328 9.74 -15.63 16.44
N LEU A 329 9.74 -16.92 16.83
CA LEU A 329 8.84 -17.92 16.26
C LEU A 329 7.37 -17.61 16.58
N ALA A 330 7.06 -17.21 17.80
CA ALA A 330 5.71 -16.79 18.17
C ALA A 330 5.24 -15.59 17.32
N MET A 331 6.08 -14.58 17.14
CA MET A 331 5.75 -13.44 16.26
C MET A 331 5.53 -13.86 14.79
N ARG A 332 6.24 -14.87 14.29
CA ARG A 332 6.01 -15.39 12.92
C ARG A 332 4.61 -16.00 12.78
N LEU A 333 4.14 -16.73 13.78
CA LEU A 333 2.78 -17.28 13.80
C LEU A 333 1.74 -16.17 13.88
N ASN A 334 1.97 -15.20 14.76
CA ASN A 334 1.12 -14.04 14.92
C ASN A 334 1.04 -13.19 13.64
N ALA A 335 2.15 -13.00 12.92
CA ALA A 335 2.19 -12.30 11.65
C ALA A 335 1.23 -12.93 10.63
N ARG A 336 1.24 -14.25 10.49
CA ARG A 336 0.31 -14.97 9.59
C ARG A 336 -1.14 -14.84 10.07
N GLY A 337 -1.39 -14.93 11.37
CA GLY A 337 -2.71 -14.74 11.97
C GLY A 337 -3.26 -13.33 11.74
N SER A 338 -2.42 -12.31 11.94
CA SER A 338 -2.74 -10.90 11.68
C SER A 338 -3.13 -10.67 10.21
N PHE A 339 -2.35 -11.23 9.27
CA PHE A 339 -2.70 -11.17 7.85
C PHE A 339 -4.09 -11.75 7.57
N GLN A 340 -4.36 -12.96 8.05
CA GLN A 340 -5.65 -13.65 7.85
C GLN A 340 -6.83 -12.88 8.46
N SER A 341 -6.59 -12.23 9.61
CA SER A 341 -7.64 -11.50 10.34
C SER A 341 -7.96 -10.13 9.74
N HIS A 342 -6.96 -9.42 9.16
CA HIS A 342 -7.11 -8.02 8.80
C HIS A 342 -6.83 -7.71 7.32
N PHE A 343 -5.96 -8.47 6.64
CA PHE A 343 -5.37 -8.05 5.38
C PHE A 343 -5.62 -9.00 4.20
N GLU A 344 -6.41 -10.05 4.38
CA GLU A 344 -6.75 -10.97 3.30
C GLU A 344 -7.79 -10.35 2.36
N VAL A 345 -7.57 -10.47 1.05
CA VAL A 345 -8.39 -9.82 0.02
C VAL A 345 -9.83 -10.32 -0.03
N SER A 346 -10.11 -11.57 0.32
CA SER A 346 -11.46 -12.13 0.38
C SER A 346 -12.32 -11.40 1.42
N ARG A 347 -11.78 -11.18 2.61
CA ARG A 347 -12.50 -10.40 3.66
C ARG A 347 -12.73 -8.95 3.26
N ALA A 348 -11.75 -8.35 2.60
CA ALA A 348 -11.89 -6.99 2.07
C ALA A 348 -12.99 -6.91 1.01
N ALA A 349 -13.08 -7.92 0.15
CA ALA A 349 -14.10 -8.01 -0.88
C ALA A 349 -15.51 -8.19 -0.29
N GLU A 350 -15.67 -9.09 0.68
CA GLU A 350 -16.93 -9.31 1.41
C GLU A 350 -17.39 -8.05 2.16
N SER A 351 -16.45 -7.37 2.83
CA SER A 351 -16.73 -6.12 3.54
C SER A 351 -17.25 -5.04 2.61
N LEU A 352 -16.64 -4.87 1.45
CA LEU A 352 -17.08 -3.88 0.45
C LEU A 352 -18.47 -4.23 -0.08
N VAL A 353 -18.75 -5.49 -0.42
CA VAL A 353 -20.07 -5.94 -0.88
C VAL A 353 -21.13 -5.70 0.19
N GLY A 354 -20.83 -5.99 1.47
CA GLY A 354 -21.74 -5.71 2.57
C GLY A 354 -22.13 -4.23 2.65
N ILE A 355 -21.15 -3.32 2.55
CA ILE A 355 -21.38 -1.87 2.55
C ILE A 355 -22.23 -1.43 1.37
N ILE A 356 -22.00 -1.99 0.18
CA ILE A 356 -22.78 -1.66 -1.02
C ILE A 356 -24.23 -2.14 -0.87
N ARG A 357 -24.45 -3.37 -0.38
CA ARG A 357 -25.79 -3.92 -0.13
C ARG A 357 -26.57 -3.11 0.90
N ASP A 358 -25.95 -2.74 2.00
CA ASP A 358 -26.58 -1.91 3.04
C ASP A 358 -26.97 -0.53 2.51
N ALA A 359 -26.21 -0.03 1.56
CA ALA A 359 -26.49 1.24 0.91
C ALA A 359 -27.63 1.14 -0.11
N ALA A 360 -27.74 0.03 -0.86
CA ALA A 360 -28.79 -0.24 -1.85
C ALA A 360 -30.12 -0.60 -1.19
N GLY A 361 -30.11 -1.29 -0.03
CA GLY A 361 -31.33 -1.73 0.69
C GLY A 361 -32.03 -0.66 1.53
N LYS A 362 -31.56 0.58 1.53
CA LYS A 362 -32.15 1.73 2.30
C LYS A 362 -33.05 2.64 1.45
N HIS A 363 -33.66 2.11 0.41
CA HIS A 363 -34.67 2.82 -0.38
C HIS A 363 -36.04 2.21 -0.22
#